data_02870ab1bd716b304e16949f732a30b1
#
_entry.id   02870ab1bd716b304e16949f732a30b1
#
_cell.length_a   1.000
_cell.length_b   1.000
_cell.length_c   1.000
_cell.angle_alpha   90.00
_cell.angle_beta   90.00
_cell.angle_gamma   90.00
#
_symmetry.space_group_name_H-M   'P 1'
#
loop_
_entity.id
_entity.type
_entity.pdbx_description
1 polymer ?
#
loop_
_entity_poly.entity_id
_entity_poly.type
_entity_poly.pdbx_seq_one_letter_code
_entity_poly.pdbx_strand_id
1 'polypeptide(L)'
;MRQQPLQWHPAFQAAMQIELAEYQDWLKYEREHNLTQNPLQIDLLIIKMEQGRQIEKSIGRLFRRYNIIEYKGPSDYLSINDFYKVCGYAFFYKADTVTEDEIPIEEITISLVSRAYPRKMLRHLREFWKCRVKKMEEGIYYVTGSKIPIQVIV
;
A
#
# COMPACT_ATOMS: atom_id res chain seq x y z
N MET A 1 1.11 -13.87 -44.31
CA MET A 1 0.46 -12.82 -43.53
C MET A 1 0.68 -13.11 -42.04
N ARG A 2 1.43 -12.27 -41.33
CA ARG A 2 1.53 -12.40 -39.90
C ARG A 2 0.20 -11.92 -39.32
N GLN A 3 -0.56 -12.79 -38.68
CA GLN A 3 -1.74 -12.41 -37.89
C GLN A 3 -1.26 -11.46 -36.80
N GLN A 4 -1.84 -10.25 -36.75
CA GLN A 4 -1.63 -9.35 -35.62
C GLN A 4 -2.14 -10.05 -34.36
N PRO A 5 -1.37 -10.03 -33.25
CA PRO A 5 -1.83 -10.61 -32.00
C PRO A 5 -3.16 -9.94 -31.58
N LEU A 6 -4.10 -10.79 -31.18
CA LEU A 6 -5.42 -10.33 -30.74
C LEU A 6 -5.27 -9.36 -29.58
N GLN A 7 -5.76 -8.13 -29.72
CA GLN A 7 -5.76 -7.16 -28.65
C GLN A 7 -6.95 -7.43 -27.72
N TRP A 8 -6.69 -8.11 -26.63
CA TRP A 8 -7.73 -8.53 -25.69
C TRP A 8 -8.39 -7.37 -24.93
N HIS A 9 -7.68 -6.28 -24.62
CA HIS A 9 -8.20 -5.19 -23.82
C HIS A 9 -9.36 -4.44 -24.52
N PRO A 10 -9.28 -4.08 -25.81
CA PRO A 10 -10.42 -3.51 -26.52
C PRO A 10 -11.62 -4.44 -26.61
N ALA A 11 -11.37 -5.73 -26.84
CA ALA A 11 -12.44 -6.73 -26.92
C ALA A 11 -13.16 -6.91 -25.56
N PHE A 12 -12.41 -6.94 -24.46
CA PHE A 12 -12.97 -7.01 -23.12
C PHE A 12 -13.80 -5.77 -22.78
N GLN A 13 -13.31 -4.57 -23.10
CA GLN A 13 -14.08 -3.34 -22.89
C GLN A 13 -15.39 -3.36 -23.67
N ALA A 14 -15.34 -3.77 -24.93
CA ALA A 14 -16.56 -3.87 -25.75
C ALA A 14 -17.56 -4.87 -25.16
N ALA A 15 -17.11 -6.01 -24.68
CA ALA A 15 -17.96 -6.99 -23.99
C ALA A 15 -18.60 -6.41 -22.73
N MET A 16 -17.86 -5.67 -21.91
CA MET A 16 -18.38 -5.00 -20.71
C MET A 16 -19.42 -3.93 -21.06
N GLN A 17 -19.20 -3.17 -22.14
CA GLN A 17 -20.16 -2.17 -22.61
C GLN A 17 -21.46 -2.81 -23.09
N ILE A 18 -21.39 -3.96 -23.75
CA ILE A 18 -22.58 -4.73 -24.16
C ILE A 18 -23.34 -5.25 -22.92
N GLU A 19 -22.64 -5.85 -22.00
CA GLU A 19 -23.24 -6.43 -20.78
C GLU A 19 -23.93 -5.36 -19.92
N LEU A 20 -23.34 -4.16 -19.85
CA LEU A 20 -23.83 -3.05 -19.05
C LEU A 20 -24.59 -1.99 -19.86
N ALA A 21 -25.09 -2.34 -21.05
CA ALA A 21 -25.70 -1.39 -21.97
C ALA A 21 -26.92 -0.65 -21.39
N GLU A 22 -27.70 -1.30 -20.51
CA GLU A 22 -28.84 -0.68 -19.83
C GLU A 22 -28.45 0.50 -18.93
N TYR A 23 -27.19 0.54 -18.50
CA TYR A 23 -26.66 1.53 -17.55
C TYR A 23 -25.68 2.52 -18.21
N GLN A 24 -25.62 2.53 -19.56
CA GLN A 24 -24.62 3.30 -20.29
C GLN A 24 -24.58 4.79 -19.91
N ASP A 25 -25.71 5.40 -19.62
CA ASP A 25 -25.82 6.81 -19.24
C ASP A 25 -25.25 7.12 -17.85
N TRP A 26 -25.02 6.09 -17.05
CA TRP A 26 -24.49 6.18 -15.67
C TRP A 26 -23.01 5.82 -15.59
N LEU A 27 -22.44 5.30 -16.68
CA LEU A 27 -21.11 4.71 -16.68
C LEU A 27 -20.18 5.47 -17.61
N LYS A 28 -18.96 5.72 -17.12
CA LYS A 28 -17.85 6.22 -17.91
C LYS A 28 -16.78 5.15 -17.97
N TYR A 29 -16.29 4.85 -19.16
CA TYR A 29 -15.22 3.88 -19.38
C TYR A 29 -13.93 4.62 -19.70
N GLU A 30 -12.89 4.36 -18.89
CA GLU A 30 -11.55 4.88 -19.10
C GLU A 30 -10.61 3.72 -19.44
N ARG A 31 -10.17 3.66 -20.69
CA ARG A 31 -9.25 2.63 -21.16
C ARG A 31 -7.83 2.96 -20.70
N GLU A 32 -7.12 1.94 -20.16
CA GLU A 32 -5.71 2.06 -19.78
C GLU A 32 -5.42 3.31 -18.92
N HIS A 33 -6.26 3.53 -17.94
CA HIS A 33 -6.15 4.67 -17.05
C HIS A 33 -4.85 4.65 -16.26
N ASN A 34 -4.02 5.67 -16.44
CA ASN A 34 -2.78 5.83 -15.67
C ASN A 34 -3.10 6.26 -14.23
N LEU A 35 -2.61 5.50 -13.26
CA LEU A 35 -2.84 5.79 -11.84
C LEU A 35 -2.07 7.02 -11.36
N THR A 36 -0.92 7.31 -11.99
CA THR A 36 -0.06 8.43 -11.60
C THR A 36 0.58 9.08 -12.82
N GLN A 37 0.93 10.35 -12.68
CA GLN A 37 1.71 11.08 -13.71
C GLN A 37 3.21 10.80 -13.59
N ASN A 38 3.69 10.48 -12.37
CA ASN A 38 5.09 10.19 -12.08
C ASN A 38 5.23 8.73 -11.63
N PRO A 39 6.44 8.14 -11.75
CA PRO A 39 6.70 6.81 -11.22
C PRO A 39 6.34 6.72 -9.75
N LEU A 40 5.72 5.61 -9.34
CA LEU A 40 5.49 5.30 -7.93
C LEU A 40 6.83 4.90 -7.31
N GLN A 41 7.20 5.52 -6.20
CA GLN A 41 8.44 5.26 -5.50
C GLN A 41 8.19 5.09 -4.01
N ILE A 42 8.82 4.08 -3.43
CA ILE A 42 8.91 3.89 -1.99
C ILE A 42 10.01 4.81 -1.48
N ASP A 43 9.74 5.61 -0.44
CA ASP A 43 10.76 6.51 0.14
C ASP A 43 11.97 5.74 0.65
N LEU A 44 11.75 4.67 1.39
CA LEU A 44 12.80 3.80 1.90
C LEU A 44 12.29 2.36 2.04
N LEU A 45 13.03 1.43 1.48
CA LEU A 45 12.83 0.00 1.66
C LEU A 45 14.01 -0.57 2.48
N ILE A 46 13.71 -1.16 3.62
CA ILE A 46 14.71 -1.86 4.44
C ILE A 46 14.47 -3.36 4.35
N ILE A 47 15.45 -4.09 3.84
CA ILE A 47 15.39 -5.55 3.74
C ILE A 47 16.24 -6.15 4.86
N LYS A 48 15.60 -6.94 5.73
CA LYS A 48 16.30 -7.66 6.77
C LYS A 48 16.89 -8.96 6.20
N MET A 49 18.20 -8.99 6.07
CA MET A 49 18.93 -10.07 5.40
C MET A 49 19.01 -11.33 6.26
N GLU A 50 19.14 -11.18 7.58
CA GLU A 50 19.18 -12.30 8.51
C GLU A 50 17.79 -12.64 9.03
N GLN A 51 17.30 -13.82 8.70
CA GLN A 51 16.05 -14.35 9.23
C GLN A 51 16.25 -14.88 10.67
N GLY A 52 15.21 -14.74 11.49
CA GLY A 52 15.22 -15.24 12.86
C GLY A 52 15.87 -14.33 13.89
N ARG A 53 16.59 -13.29 13.50
CA ARG A 53 17.07 -12.25 14.40
C ARG A 53 16.07 -11.11 14.50
N GLN A 54 15.67 -10.80 15.73
CA GLN A 54 14.79 -9.66 15.99
C GLN A 54 15.64 -8.42 16.30
N ILE A 55 15.22 -7.28 15.74
CA ILE A 55 15.79 -5.99 16.10
C ILE A 55 15.14 -5.53 17.40
N GLU A 56 15.96 -5.29 18.44
CA GLU A 56 15.45 -4.89 19.74
C GLU A 56 15.15 -3.40 19.87
N LYS A 57 15.76 -2.57 19.01
CA LYS A 57 15.45 -1.15 18.95
C LYS A 57 13.98 -0.92 18.58
N SER A 58 13.35 0.00 19.29
CA SER A 58 11.93 0.28 19.23
C SER A 58 11.35 0.38 17.83
N ILE A 59 11.97 1.15 16.97
CA ILE A 59 11.51 1.34 15.57
C ILE A 59 11.65 0.09 14.71
N GLY A 60 12.53 -0.81 15.06
CA GLY A 60 12.81 -2.04 14.31
C GLY A 60 12.11 -3.29 14.87
N ARG A 61 11.44 -3.22 16.01
CA ARG A 61 10.77 -4.38 16.61
C ARG A 61 9.67 -4.96 15.74
N LEU A 62 8.97 -4.12 15.00
CA LEU A 62 7.92 -4.52 14.07
C LEU A 62 8.49 -5.19 12.82
N PHE A 63 9.74 -4.93 12.48
CA PHE A 63 10.33 -5.29 11.20
C PHE A 63 10.29 -6.79 10.94
N ARG A 64 9.88 -7.11 9.72
CA ARG A 64 9.99 -8.42 9.11
C ARG A 64 11.02 -8.35 7.99
N ARG A 65 10.93 -9.20 7.00
CA ARG A 65 11.93 -9.23 5.94
C ARG A 65 11.95 -7.96 5.09
N TYR A 66 10.78 -7.47 4.69
CA TYR A 66 10.63 -6.30 3.80
C TYR A 66 9.88 -5.19 4.53
N ASN A 67 10.55 -4.07 4.73
CA ASN A 67 10.00 -3.01 5.57
C ASN A 67 9.93 -1.72 4.76
N ILE A 68 8.71 -1.30 4.45
CA ILE A 68 8.42 -0.11 3.67
C ILE A 68 8.26 1.07 4.63
N ILE A 69 9.02 2.12 4.40
CA ILE A 69 9.01 3.32 5.23
C ILE A 69 8.62 4.51 4.38
N GLU A 70 7.59 5.19 4.80
CA GLU A 70 7.14 6.46 4.23
C GLU A 70 7.41 7.57 5.24
N TYR A 71 8.08 8.61 4.79
CA TYR A 71 8.43 9.76 5.61
C TYR A 71 7.71 11.02 5.13
N LYS A 72 7.12 11.76 6.06
CA LYS A 72 6.61 13.11 5.82
C LYS A 72 7.50 14.13 6.52
N GLY A 73 7.97 15.09 5.74
CA GLY A 73 8.81 16.17 6.23
C GLY A 73 8.13 17.03 7.31
N PRO A 74 8.90 17.87 8.03
CA PRO A 74 8.37 18.64 9.15
C PRO A 74 7.22 19.61 8.81
N SER A 75 7.16 20.05 7.54
CA SER A 75 6.10 20.92 7.02
C SER A 75 4.93 20.16 6.41
N ASP A 76 5.06 18.85 6.23
CA ASP A 76 4.06 18.00 5.61
C ASP A 76 3.20 17.30 6.65
N TYR A 77 2.07 16.83 6.18
CA TYR A 77 1.07 16.14 6.99
C TYR A 77 0.81 14.74 6.44
N LEU A 78 0.82 13.75 7.32
CA LEU A 78 0.49 12.37 6.96
C LEU A 78 -1.03 12.22 6.84
N SER A 79 -1.52 12.15 5.60
CA SER A 79 -2.93 12.13 5.26
C SER A 79 -3.50 10.70 5.13
N ILE A 80 -4.84 10.61 5.07
CA ILE A 80 -5.54 9.37 4.74
C ILE A 80 -5.08 8.83 3.37
N ASN A 81 -4.90 9.72 2.40
CA ASN A 81 -4.44 9.32 1.06
C ASN A 81 -3.01 8.78 1.06
N ASP A 82 -2.14 9.29 1.93
CA ASP A 82 -0.79 8.74 2.08
C ASP A 82 -0.83 7.29 2.57
N PHE A 83 -1.71 6.98 3.52
CA PHE A 83 -1.93 5.62 3.96
C PHE A 83 -2.31 4.68 2.80
N TYR A 84 -3.30 5.07 2.00
CA TYR A 84 -3.72 4.26 0.84
C TYR A 84 -2.62 4.11 -0.19
N LYS A 85 -1.87 5.18 -0.43
CA LYS A 85 -0.73 5.16 -1.36
C LYS A 85 0.33 4.16 -0.91
N VAL A 86 0.70 4.18 0.36
CA VAL A 86 1.73 3.28 0.91
C VAL A 86 1.24 1.83 0.94
N CYS A 87 -0.03 1.58 1.24
CA CYS A 87 -0.62 0.26 1.06
C CYS A 87 -0.54 -0.21 -0.39
N GLY A 88 -0.80 0.69 -1.34
CA GLY A 88 -0.62 0.42 -2.77
C GLY A 88 0.82 0.04 -3.11
N TYR A 89 1.80 0.73 -2.55
CA TYR A 89 3.22 0.37 -2.72
C TYR A 89 3.53 -1.02 -2.20
N ALA A 90 3.02 -1.36 -1.03
CA ALA A 90 3.23 -2.67 -0.42
C ALA A 90 2.64 -3.80 -1.27
N PHE A 91 1.43 -3.62 -1.75
CA PHE A 91 0.78 -4.60 -2.62
C PHE A 91 1.47 -4.72 -3.97
N PHE A 92 1.85 -3.59 -4.57
CA PHE A 92 2.59 -3.60 -5.83
C PHE A 92 3.96 -4.26 -5.67
N TYR A 93 4.70 -3.93 -4.60
CA TYR A 93 5.98 -4.55 -4.29
C TYR A 93 5.88 -6.07 -4.14
N LYS A 94 4.83 -6.54 -3.45
CA LYS A 94 4.54 -7.98 -3.35
C LYS A 94 4.26 -8.61 -4.71
N ALA A 95 3.53 -7.91 -5.58
CA ALA A 95 3.03 -8.44 -6.84
C ALA A 95 4.03 -8.38 -8.00
N ASP A 96 4.97 -7.42 -7.95
CA ASP A 96 5.97 -7.20 -9.00
C ASP A 96 7.15 -8.17 -8.87
N THR A 97 6.86 -9.45 -9.02
CA THR A 97 7.78 -10.57 -8.87
C THR A 97 7.57 -11.60 -9.99
N VAL A 98 8.54 -12.48 -10.18
CA VAL A 98 8.47 -13.54 -11.20
C VAL A 98 7.53 -14.66 -10.77
N THR A 99 7.56 -15.04 -9.49
CA THR A 99 6.70 -16.07 -8.93
C THR A 99 5.86 -15.53 -7.76
N GLU A 100 4.71 -16.13 -7.52
CA GLU A 100 3.77 -15.69 -6.48
C GLU A 100 4.34 -15.76 -5.06
N ASP A 101 5.28 -16.68 -4.82
CA ASP A 101 5.83 -16.96 -3.49
C ASP A 101 7.14 -16.22 -3.19
N GLU A 102 7.66 -15.44 -4.15
CA GLU A 102 8.95 -14.76 -4.01
C GLU A 102 8.95 -13.76 -2.87
N ILE A 103 7.88 -12.98 -2.74
CA ILE A 103 7.67 -12.04 -1.63
C ILE A 103 6.35 -12.39 -0.92
N PRO A 104 6.41 -13.11 0.21
CA PRO A 104 5.22 -13.39 1.00
C PRO A 104 4.65 -12.10 1.63
N ILE A 105 3.35 -11.90 1.54
CA ILE A 105 2.71 -10.70 2.09
C ILE A 105 2.91 -10.56 3.60
N GLU A 106 2.98 -11.65 4.32
CA GLU A 106 3.21 -11.71 5.76
C GLU A 106 4.61 -11.26 6.18
N GLU A 107 5.54 -11.16 5.24
CA GLU A 107 6.90 -10.67 5.46
C GLU A 107 7.08 -9.18 5.20
N ILE A 108 6.01 -8.48 4.85
CA ILE A 108 6.01 -7.03 4.60
C ILE A 108 5.49 -6.28 5.83
N THR A 109 6.14 -5.18 6.19
CA THR A 109 5.66 -4.22 7.17
C THR A 109 5.65 -2.80 6.62
N ILE A 110 4.86 -1.93 7.22
CA ILE A 110 4.78 -0.50 6.88
C ILE A 110 5.12 0.34 8.11
N SER A 111 6.01 1.29 7.95
CA SER A 111 6.31 2.31 8.95
C SER A 111 6.01 3.69 8.36
N LEU A 112 5.12 4.42 9.01
CA LEU A 112 4.72 5.77 8.63
C LEU A 112 5.35 6.75 9.60
N VAL A 113 6.25 7.60 9.12
CA VAL A 113 7.00 8.55 9.94
C VAL A 113 6.49 9.97 9.70
N SER A 114 6.15 10.67 10.75
CA SER A 114 5.59 12.01 10.70
C SER A 114 5.94 12.80 11.95
N ARG A 115 6.11 14.11 11.82
CA ARG A 115 6.36 15.00 12.96
C ARG A 115 5.21 15.05 13.96
N ALA A 116 3.98 14.90 13.47
CA ALA A 116 2.78 15.03 14.30
C ALA A 116 1.93 13.77 14.23
N TYR A 117 1.29 13.45 15.34
CA TYR A 117 0.34 12.33 15.42
C TYR A 117 -0.79 12.50 14.39
N PRO A 118 -0.93 11.57 13.42
CA PRO A 118 -1.85 11.72 12.29
C PRO A 118 -3.30 11.38 12.68
N ARG A 119 -3.95 12.25 13.42
CA ARG A 119 -5.27 12.01 14.04
C ARG A 119 -6.36 11.60 13.06
N LYS A 120 -6.44 12.29 11.91
CA LYS A 120 -7.48 12.01 10.89
C LYS A 120 -7.27 10.65 10.26
N MET A 121 -6.04 10.33 9.89
CA MET A 121 -5.69 9.02 9.32
C MET A 121 -5.99 7.90 10.30
N LEU A 122 -5.53 8.00 11.54
CA LEU A 122 -5.75 6.97 12.55
C LEU A 122 -7.23 6.81 12.93
N ARG A 123 -8.00 7.90 12.94
CA ARG A 123 -9.46 7.84 13.10
C ARG A 123 -10.10 7.05 11.97
N HIS A 124 -9.73 7.34 10.72
CA HIS A 124 -10.21 6.60 9.54
C HIS A 124 -9.90 5.11 9.65
N LEU A 125 -8.69 4.74 10.08
CA LEU A 125 -8.32 3.34 10.27
C LEU A 125 -9.15 2.64 11.35
N ARG A 126 -9.48 3.33 12.44
CA ARG A 126 -10.37 2.79 13.48
C ARG A 126 -11.79 2.61 12.99
N GLU A 127 -12.35 3.64 12.35
CA GLU A 127 -13.76 3.68 11.96
C GLU A 127 -14.06 2.82 10.75
N PHE A 128 -13.26 2.92 9.69
CA PHE A 128 -13.49 2.24 8.43
C PHE A 128 -12.83 0.86 8.38
N TRP A 129 -11.55 0.77 8.73
CA TRP A 129 -10.80 -0.49 8.67
C TRP A 129 -10.95 -1.35 9.92
N LYS A 130 -11.61 -0.83 10.96
CA LYS A 130 -11.78 -1.50 12.27
C LYS A 130 -10.45 -1.88 12.93
N CYS A 131 -9.42 -1.12 12.62
CA CYS A 131 -8.11 -1.27 13.24
C CYS A 131 -8.10 -0.76 14.67
N ARG A 132 -7.14 -1.27 15.46
CA ARG A 132 -6.82 -0.78 16.80
C ARG A 132 -5.47 -0.07 16.75
N VAL A 133 -5.35 1.03 17.47
CA VAL A 133 -4.10 1.78 17.60
C VAL A 133 -3.64 1.68 19.05
N LYS A 134 -2.44 1.14 19.24
CA LYS A 134 -1.83 0.95 20.57
C LYS A 134 -0.52 1.70 20.65
N LYS A 135 -0.39 2.57 21.65
CA LYS A 135 0.90 3.19 21.99
C LYS A 135 1.80 2.11 22.59
N MET A 136 2.96 1.87 21.98
CA MET A 136 3.94 0.90 22.44
C MET A 136 4.97 1.54 23.35
N GLU A 137 5.43 2.72 22.99
CA GLU A 137 6.31 3.58 23.75
C GLU A 137 6.19 5.03 23.24
N GLU A 138 6.97 5.94 23.78
CA GLU A 138 6.91 7.35 23.34
C GLU A 138 7.23 7.47 21.85
N GLY A 139 6.31 8.09 21.11
CA GLY A 139 6.43 8.28 19.66
C GLY A 139 6.16 7.04 18.79
N ILE A 140 5.87 5.87 19.34
CA ILE A 140 5.65 4.65 18.54
C ILE A 140 4.27 4.05 18.82
N TYR A 141 3.49 3.92 17.74
CA TYR A 141 2.11 3.42 17.78
C TYR A 141 1.96 2.27 16.79
N TYR A 142 1.46 1.13 17.25
CA TYR A 142 1.12 0.00 16.38
C TYR A 142 -0.34 0.09 15.95
N VAL A 143 -0.57 -0.16 14.67
CA VAL A 143 -1.90 -0.32 14.09
C VAL A 143 -2.13 -1.80 13.83
N THR A 144 -3.02 -2.40 14.58
CA THR A 144 -3.35 -3.83 14.50
C THR A 144 -4.74 -4.03 13.87
N GLY A 145 -4.97 -5.22 13.30
CA GLY A 145 -6.20 -5.54 12.57
C GLY A 145 -6.11 -5.32 11.05
N SER A 146 -4.99 -4.77 10.57
CA SER A 146 -4.64 -4.72 9.17
C SER A 146 -3.98 -6.04 8.73
N LYS A 147 -4.06 -6.34 7.42
CA LYS A 147 -3.37 -7.50 6.83
C LYS A 147 -1.85 -7.35 6.83
N ILE A 148 -1.36 -6.12 6.77
CA ILE A 148 0.06 -5.79 6.86
C ILE A 148 0.28 -5.12 8.21
N PRO A 149 1.28 -5.53 9.00
CA PRO A 149 1.64 -4.84 10.23
C PRO A 149 2.09 -3.41 9.96
N ILE A 150 1.54 -2.46 10.70
CA ILE A 150 1.78 -1.04 10.51
C ILE A 150 2.20 -0.42 11.83
N GLN A 151 3.21 0.44 11.78
CA GLN A 151 3.52 1.37 12.87
C GLN A 151 3.51 2.81 12.40
N VAL A 152 3.17 3.70 13.32
CA VAL A 152 3.31 5.15 13.17
C VAL A 152 4.38 5.62 14.13
N ILE A 153 5.34 6.36 13.61
CA ILE A 153 6.47 6.93 14.36
C ILE A 153 6.32 8.46 14.34
N VAL A 154 6.27 9.07 15.52
CA VAL A 154 6.04 10.52 15.69
C VAL A 154 7.24 11.17 16.37
#